data_29b221ade022e0a0ef2866e6ff4979ff
#
_entry.id   29b221ade022e0a0ef2866e6ff4979ff
#
_cell.length_a   1.000
_cell.length_b   1.000
_cell.length_c   1.000
_cell.angle_alpha   90.00
_cell.angle_beta   90.00
_cell.angle_gamma   90.00
#
_symmetry.space_group_name_H-M   'P 1'
#
loop_
_entity.id
_entity.type
_entity.pdbx_description
1 polymer ?
#
loop_
_entity_poly.entity_id
_entity_poly.type
_entity_poly.pdbx_seq_one_letter_code
_entity_poly.pdbx_strand_id
1 'polypeptide(L)'
;MNQISALPNPLEILFQEYNQGRIESVGFRSFTLHAGESNSYRTLKSALIVPVSGRAIFSFEHEPFIAKRGLFLHGCPDKTLTISALGEQDFHYINMYYENDRPLLFSHKLKNPEQTFSILEQILKLHPDADIRSQYQQEKLTEEFFAQIFADFQPEETYNESQIMNILLDFIAEHYAEPLTLDALAEQVNEKAGHVSYLFYKYKNIRPIDYLINYRCLLYTSPS
;
A
#
# COMPACT_ATOMS: atom_id res chain seq x y z
N MET A 1 21.46 9.46 20.10
CA MET A 1 20.26 10.19 19.59
C MET A 1 19.32 9.13 19.06
N ASN A 2 18.20 8.91 19.75
CA ASN A 2 17.23 7.90 19.38
C ASN A 2 16.62 8.24 18.00
N GLN A 3 16.81 7.36 17.04
CA GLN A 3 15.99 7.38 15.81
C GLN A 3 14.56 7.06 16.25
N ILE A 4 13.68 8.06 16.18
CA ILE A 4 12.25 7.82 16.14
C ILE A 4 12.03 7.15 14.78
N SER A 5 11.92 5.82 14.77
CA SER A 5 11.44 5.11 13.59
C SER A 5 10.04 5.68 13.30
N ALA A 6 9.86 6.30 12.15
CA ALA A 6 8.54 6.71 11.72
C ALA A 6 7.63 5.47 11.77
N LEU A 7 6.45 5.60 12.36
CA LEU A 7 5.47 4.53 12.35
C LEU A 7 5.19 4.17 10.88
N PRO A 8 5.19 2.87 10.53
CA PRO A 8 4.95 2.45 9.15
C PRO A 8 3.63 3.01 8.64
N ASN A 9 3.59 3.43 7.39
CA ASN A 9 2.38 3.94 6.75
C ASN A 9 1.28 2.86 6.80
N PRO A 10 0.08 3.14 7.32
CA PRO A 10 -0.99 2.15 7.41
C PRO A 10 -1.37 1.52 6.07
N LEU A 11 -1.26 2.26 4.97
CA LEU A 11 -1.49 1.73 3.62
C LEU A 11 -0.42 0.72 3.21
N GLU A 12 0.84 0.93 3.62
CA GLU A 12 1.93 -0.01 3.41
C GLU A 12 1.71 -1.31 4.18
N ILE A 13 1.25 -1.21 5.43
CA ILE A 13 0.91 -2.39 6.22
C ILE A 13 -0.20 -3.18 5.53
N LEU A 14 -1.27 -2.51 5.05
CA LEU A 14 -2.36 -3.15 4.32
C LEU A 14 -1.85 -3.84 3.04
N PHE A 15 -0.95 -3.19 2.29
CA PHE A 15 -0.33 -3.76 1.10
C PHE A 15 0.49 -5.02 1.41
N GLN A 16 1.26 -5.02 2.51
CA GLN A 16 2.01 -6.20 2.96
C GLN A 16 1.08 -7.34 3.36
N GLU A 17 -0.02 -7.07 4.09
CA GLU A 17 -1.02 -8.07 4.45
C GLU A 17 -1.67 -8.71 3.21
N TYR A 18 -2.01 -7.90 2.21
CA TYR A 18 -2.56 -8.37 0.95
C TYR A 18 -1.58 -9.27 0.19
N ASN A 19 -0.33 -8.84 -0.01
CA ASN A 19 0.68 -9.59 -0.75
C ASN A 19 1.11 -10.89 -0.05
N GLN A 20 0.93 -10.97 1.25
CA GLN A 20 1.22 -12.18 2.04
C GLN A 20 0.02 -13.12 2.16
N GLY A 21 -1.08 -12.83 1.45
CA GLY A 21 -2.29 -13.65 1.46
C GLY A 21 -3.01 -13.68 2.82
N ARG A 22 -2.85 -12.64 3.65
CA ARG A 22 -3.48 -12.56 4.98
C ARG A 22 -4.81 -11.81 4.98
N ILE A 23 -5.36 -11.50 3.81
CA ILE A 23 -6.71 -10.97 3.65
C ILE A 23 -7.61 -12.10 3.20
N GLU A 24 -8.42 -12.61 4.12
CA GLU A 24 -9.26 -13.78 3.92
C GLU A 24 -10.75 -13.45 4.04
N SER A 25 -11.59 -14.37 3.59
CA SER A 25 -13.05 -14.28 3.75
C SER A 25 -13.67 -12.99 3.24
N VAL A 26 -13.24 -12.55 2.04
CA VAL A 26 -13.68 -11.28 1.44
C VAL A 26 -15.16 -11.31 1.08
N GLY A 27 -15.91 -10.29 1.51
CA GLY A 27 -17.30 -10.09 1.17
C GLY A 27 -17.64 -8.63 0.93
N PHE A 28 -18.58 -8.36 0.02
CA PHE A 28 -18.98 -7.00 -0.34
C PHE A 28 -20.44 -6.74 0.01
N ARG A 29 -20.74 -5.54 0.53
CA ARG A 29 -22.10 -5.07 0.78
C ARG A 29 -22.22 -3.58 0.55
N SER A 30 -23.35 -3.17 -0.04
CA SER A 30 -23.73 -1.76 -0.13
C SER A 30 -24.68 -1.38 1.01
N PHE A 31 -24.57 -0.14 1.44
CA PHE A 31 -25.38 0.44 2.52
C PHE A 31 -25.86 1.82 2.14
N THR A 32 -27.00 2.17 2.70
CA THR A 32 -27.57 3.52 2.66
C THR A 32 -27.86 3.98 4.07
N LEU A 33 -27.45 5.18 4.41
CA LEU A 33 -27.84 5.88 5.63
C LEU A 33 -28.59 7.13 5.20
N HIS A 34 -29.84 7.30 5.65
CA HIS A 34 -30.65 8.44 5.25
C HIS A 34 -30.14 9.75 5.85
N ALA A 35 -30.48 10.85 5.19
CA ALA A 35 -30.09 12.18 5.65
C ALA A 35 -30.44 12.42 7.12
N GLY A 36 -29.46 12.84 7.93
CA GLY A 36 -29.61 13.06 9.36
C GLY A 36 -29.68 11.79 10.23
N GLU A 37 -29.61 10.61 9.64
CA GLU A 37 -29.61 9.33 10.36
C GLU A 37 -28.23 9.09 11.00
N SER A 38 -28.26 8.43 12.16
CA SER A 38 -27.06 7.98 12.85
C SER A 38 -27.26 6.53 13.32
N ASN A 39 -26.25 5.71 13.15
CA ASN A 39 -26.25 4.32 13.54
C ASN A 39 -24.98 3.99 14.33
N SER A 40 -25.08 3.13 15.35
CA SER A 40 -23.94 2.75 16.19
C SER A 40 -23.95 1.24 16.48
N TYR A 41 -22.78 0.60 16.29
CA TYR A 41 -22.62 -0.83 16.54
C TYR A 41 -21.16 -1.19 16.78
N ARG A 42 -20.92 -2.41 17.30
CA ARG A 42 -19.57 -2.95 17.44
C ARG A 42 -19.15 -3.64 16.15
N THR A 43 -17.98 -3.30 15.63
CA THR A 43 -17.41 -3.90 14.42
C THR A 43 -16.93 -5.33 14.72
N LEU A 44 -17.18 -6.26 13.79
CA LEU A 44 -16.80 -7.66 13.92
C LEU A 44 -15.65 -8.06 12.99
N LYS A 45 -15.47 -7.33 11.89
CA LYS A 45 -14.45 -7.61 10.86
C LYS A 45 -13.74 -6.32 10.46
N SER A 46 -12.57 -6.46 9.86
CA SER A 46 -11.95 -5.37 9.13
C SER A 46 -12.77 -5.02 7.90
N ALA A 47 -12.76 -3.74 7.51
CA ALA A 47 -13.47 -3.28 6.34
C ALA A 47 -12.74 -2.16 5.60
N LEU A 48 -12.70 -2.25 4.26
CA LEU A 48 -12.47 -1.10 3.40
C LEU A 48 -13.85 -0.49 3.08
N ILE A 49 -14.04 0.75 3.46
CA ILE A 49 -15.29 1.50 3.37
C ILE A 49 -15.12 2.52 2.25
N VAL A 50 -15.90 2.39 1.17
CA VAL A 50 -15.82 3.26 -0.01
C VAL A 50 -17.10 4.07 -0.15
N PRO A 51 -17.09 5.38 0.17
CA PRO A 51 -18.21 6.28 -0.03
C PRO A 51 -18.52 6.47 -1.51
N VAL A 52 -19.78 6.23 -1.92
CA VAL A 52 -20.26 6.39 -3.30
C VAL A 52 -20.88 7.75 -3.52
N SER A 53 -21.79 8.18 -2.60
CA SER A 53 -22.45 9.48 -2.66
C SER A 53 -22.79 9.98 -1.25
N GLY A 54 -23.04 11.28 -1.12
CA GLY A 54 -23.29 11.92 0.16
C GLY A 54 -22.03 12.10 1.00
N ARG A 55 -22.20 12.38 2.28
CA ARG A 55 -21.11 12.54 3.27
C ARG A 55 -21.55 12.00 4.62
N ALA A 56 -20.62 11.45 5.38
CA ALA A 56 -20.85 11.00 6.76
C ALA A 56 -19.61 11.19 7.63
N ILE A 57 -19.79 11.11 8.95
CA ILE A 57 -18.72 10.93 9.91
C ILE A 57 -18.75 9.49 10.38
N PHE A 58 -17.62 8.83 10.30
CA PHE A 58 -17.35 7.52 10.90
C PHE A 58 -16.50 7.73 12.14
N SER A 59 -17.06 7.51 13.32
CA SER A 59 -16.35 7.63 14.58
C SER A 59 -16.07 6.25 15.15
N PHE A 60 -14.82 5.84 15.13
CA PHE A 60 -14.36 4.62 15.78
C PHE A 60 -13.94 4.96 17.22
N GLU A 61 -14.78 4.57 18.20
CA GLU A 61 -14.67 5.00 19.59
C GLU A 61 -14.69 6.55 19.69
N HIS A 62 -13.54 7.20 19.69
CA HIS A 62 -13.42 8.66 19.79
C HIS A 62 -12.65 9.27 18.59
N GLU A 63 -12.28 8.45 17.60
CA GLU A 63 -11.53 8.91 16.43
C GLU A 63 -12.46 9.10 15.21
N PRO A 64 -12.73 10.36 14.81
CA PRO A 64 -13.64 10.66 13.71
C PRO A 64 -12.93 10.70 12.35
N PHE A 65 -13.57 10.13 11.33
CA PHE A 65 -13.16 10.18 9.93
C PHE A 65 -14.28 10.75 9.07
N ILE A 66 -13.95 11.69 8.20
CA ILE A 66 -14.91 12.20 7.21
C ILE A 66 -14.94 11.25 6.02
N ALA A 67 -16.11 10.64 5.79
CA ALA A 67 -16.40 9.79 4.66
C ALA A 67 -17.08 10.62 3.56
N LYS A 68 -16.46 10.67 2.37
CA LYS A 68 -17.00 11.33 1.17
C LYS A 68 -16.43 10.69 -0.08
N ARG A 69 -17.12 10.88 -1.21
CA ARG A 69 -16.64 10.39 -2.52
C ARG A 69 -15.17 10.77 -2.78
N GLY A 70 -14.40 9.82 -3.31
CA GLY A 70 -12.97 9.99 -3.60
C GLY A 70 -12.04 9.67 -2.44
N LEU A 71 -12.58 9.30 -1.28
CA LEU A 71 -11.82 8.71 -0.16
C LEU A 71 -12.23 7.25 0.03
N PHE A 72 -11.36 6.47 0.66
CA PHE A 72 -11.74 5.24 1.35
C PHE A 72 -11.26 5.30 2.79
N LEU A 73 -11.94 4.56 3.66
CA LEU A 73 -11.57 4.38 5.05
C LEU A 73 -11.27 2.91 5.30
N HIS A 74 -10.33 2.66 6.17
CA HIS A 74 -10.11 1.33 6.72
C HIS A 74 -10.58 1.31 8.17
N GLY A 75 -11.50 0.40 8.47
CA GLY A 75 -11.99 0.13 9.81
C GLY A 75 -11.51 -1.23 10.32
N CYS A 76 -11.24 -1.31 11.61
CA CYS A 76 -10.79 -2.54 12.28
C CYS A 76 -11.91 -3.19 13.11
N PRO A 77 -11.79 -4.48 13.47
CA PRO A 77 -12.73 -5.16 14.35
C PRO A 77 -12.65 -4.65 15.79
N ASP A 78 -13.61 -5.05 16.60
CA ASP A 78 -13.68 -4.82 18.04
C ASP A 78 -13.74 -3.35 18.49
N LYS A 79 -14.19 -2.46 17.60
CA LYS A 79 -14.42 -1.04 17.89
C LYS A 79 -15.90 -0.70 17.91
N THR A 80 -16.30 0.22 18.76
CA THR A 80 -17.61 0.86 18.63
C THR A 80 -17.53 1.87 17.51
N LEU A 81 -18.30 1.62 16.44
CA LEU A 81 -18.41 2.50 15.28
C LEU A 81 -19.74 3.23 15.31
N THR A 82 -19.70 4.55 15.28
CA THR A 82 -20.86 5.41 15.03
C THR A 82 -20.74 6.05 13.68
N ILE A 83 -21.77 5.91 12.83
CA ILE A 83 -21.87 6.52 11.51
C ILE A 83 -22.98 7.55 11.55
N SER A 84 -22.69 8.78 11.17
CA SER A 84 -23.67 9.88 11.13
C SER A 84 -23.66 10.53 9.77
N ALA A 85 -24.81 10.46 9.05
CA ALA A 85 -24.99 11.12 7.76
C ALA A 85 -24.97 12.64 7.92
N LEU A 86 -24.29 13.33 7.00
CA LEU A 86 -24.13 14.79 7.00
C LEU A 86 -24.85 15.42 5.82
N GLY A 87 -25.60 16.51 6.11
CA GLY A 87 -26.32 17.27 5.10
C GLY A 87 -27.69 16.67 4.80
N GLU A 88 -28.25 17.05 3.64
CA GLU A 88 -29.64 16.74 3.22
C GLU A 88 -29.72 15.55 2.26
N GLN A 89 -28.58 14.98 1.88
CA GLN A 89 -28.52 13.85 0.94
C GLN A 89 -28.25 12.56 1.69
N ASP A 90 -28.84 11.46 1.22
CA ASP A 90 -28.53 10.13 1.69
C ASP A 90 -27.07 9.80 1.43
N PHE A 91 -26.47 9.11 2.39
CA PHE A 91 -25.10 8.63 2.30
C PHE A 91 -25.09 7.18 1.84
N HIS A 92 -24.54 6.94 0.64
CA HIS A 92 -24.37 5.60 0.10
C HIS A 92 -22.90 5.20 0.14
N TYR A 93 -22.62 3.99 0.59
CA TYR A 93 -21.26 3.44 0.66
C TYR A 93 -21.24 1.93 0.46
N ILE A 94 -20.10 1.43 0.06
CA ILE A 94 -19.82 0.00 -0.13
C ILE A 94 -18.72 -0.40 0.83
N ASN A 95 -18.94 -1.48 1.56
CA ASN A 95 -17.92 -2.12 2.38
C ASN A 95 -17.42 -3.39 1.69
N MET A 96 -16.10 -3.52 1.65
CA MET A 96 -15.43 -4.80 1.51
C MET A 96 -15.03 -5.26 2.90
N TYR A 97 -15.65 -6.33 3.38
CA TYR A 97 -15.30 -6.97 4.65
C TYR A 97 -14.28 -8.08 4.44
N TYR A 98 -13.40 -8.26 5.41
CA TYR A 98 -12.43 -9.35 5.42
C TYR A 98 -11.94 -9.66 6.84
N GLU A 99 -11.33 -10.82 7.01
CA GLU A 99 -10.70 -11.23 8.26
C GLU A 99 -9.22 -10.91 8.21
N ASN A 100 -8.73 -10.25 9.26
CA ASN A 100 -7.34 -9.92 9.47
C ASN A 100 -7.13 -9.54 10.93
N ASP A 101 -6.03 -9.98 11.52
CA ASP A 101 -5.72 -9.78 12.95
C ASP A 101 -5.09 -8.41 13.24
N ARG A 102 -4.76 -7.61 12.22
CA ARG A 102 -4.14 -6.30 12.40
C ARG A 102 -5.18 -5.18 12.52
N PRO A 103 -5.24 -4.48 13.66
CA PRO A 103 -6.16 -3.37 13.83
C PRO A 103 -5.64 -2.11 13.11
N LEU A 104 -5.93 -1.99 11.82
CA LEU A 104 -5.63 -0.78 11.04
C LEU A 104 -6.83 0.16 11.04
N LEU A 105 -6.57 1.45 11.28
CA LEU A 105 -7.58 2.49 11.24
C LEU A 105 -6.99 3.73 10.56
N PHE A 106 -7.48 4.05 9.35
CA PHE A 106 -7.00 5.19 8.56
C PHE A 106 -7.97 5.56 7.45
N SER A 107 -7.75 6.72 6.84
CA SER A 107 -8.40 7.10 5.59
C SER A 107 -7.36 7.48 4.55
N HIS A 108 -7.69 7.22 3.28
CA HIS A 108 -6.80 7.56 2.17
C HIS A 108 -7.60 8.04 0.96
N LYS A 109 -6.96 8.75 0.05
CA LYS A 109 -7.57 9.25 -1.17
C LYS A 109 -7.50 8.18 -2.26
N LEU A 110 -8.59 7.98 -3.00
CA LEU A 110 -8.60 7.15 -4.20
C LEU A 110 -7.97 7.91 -5.38
N LYS A 111 -7.04 7.30 -6.08
CA LYS A 111 -6.45 7.86 -7.29
C LYS A 111 -7.45 7.93 -8.44
N ASN A 112 -8.15 6.82 -8.66
CA ASN A 112 -9.09 6.63 -9.75
C ASN A 112 -10.49 6.29 -9.20
N PRO A 113 -11.24 7.23 -8.59
CA PRO A 113 -12.52 6.92 -7.94
C PRO A 113 -13.54 6.28 -8.88
N GLU A 114 -13.66 6.76 -10.12
CA GLU A 114 -14.65 6.26 -11.09
C GLU A 114 -14.38 4.79 -11.48
N GLN A 115 -13.11 4.44 -11.67
CA GLN A 115 -12.72 3.05 -11.95
C GLN A 115 -12.98 2.15 -10.73
N THR A 116 -12.66 2.62 -9.53
CA THR A 116 -12.94 1.91 -8.28
C THR A 116 -14.43 1.64 -8.12
N PHE A 117 -15.29 2.61 -8.39
CA PHE A 117 -16.75 2.44 -8.33
C PHE A 117 -17.25 1.46 -9.39
N SER A 118 -16.77 1.55 -10.62
CA SER A 118 -17.15 0.61 -11.69
C SER A 118 -16.83 -0.85 -11.31
N ILE A 119 -15.69 -1.10 -10.70
CA ILE A 119 -15.30 -2.43 -10.22
C ILE A 119 -16.25 -2.89 -9.11
N LEU A 120 -16.50 -2.05 -8.11
CA LEU A 120 -17.40 -2.38 -6.99
C LEU A 120 -18.83 -2.65 -7.45
N GLU A 121 -19.35 -1.88 -8.41
CA GLU A 121 -20.67 -2.12 -8.99
C GLU A 121 -20.76 -3.46 -9.73
N GLN A 122 -19.69 -3.86 -10.42
CA GLN A 122 -19.61 -5.17 -11.05
C GLN A 122 -19.61 -6.29 -10.01
N ILE A 123 -18.81 -6.16 -8.94
CA ILE A 123 -18.77 -7.13 -7.84
C ILE A 123 -20.14 -7.31 -7.20
N LEU A 124 -20.86 -6.22 -6.92
CA LEU A 124 -22.17 -6.28 -6.26
C LEU A 124 -23.27 -6.94 -7.11
N LYS A 125 -23.07 -7.07 -8.42
CA LYS A 125 -23.98 -7.79 -9.33
C LYS A 125 -23.69 -9.29 -9.40
N LEU A 126 -22.56 -9.73 -8.88
CA LEU A 126 -22.20 -11.15 -8.88
C LEU A 126 -22.90 -11.89 -7.73
N HIS A 127 -23.16 -13.16 -7.96
CA HIS A 127 -23.67 -14.09 -6.96
C HIS A 127 -22.68 -15.25 -6.81
N PRO A 128 -21.59 -15.07 -6.04
CA PRO A 128 -20.51 -16.05 -5.96
C PRO A 128 -20.96 -17.42 -5.43
N ASP A 129 -22.00 -17.43 -4.61
CA ASP A 129 -22.59 -18.67 -4.07
C ASP A 129 -23.37 -19.48 -5.13
N ALA A 130 -23.66 -18.90 -6.31
CA ALA A 130 -24.47 -19.52 -7.34
C ALA A 130 -23.66 -20.49 -8.24
N ASP A 131 -22.44 -20.12 -8.59
CA ASP A 131 -21.58 -20.92 -9.49
C ASP A 131 -20.09 -20.54 -9.40
N ILE A 132 -19.21 -21.50 -9.80
CA ILE A 132 -17.75 -21.34 -9.81
C ILE A 132 -17.29 -20.19 -10.71
N ARG A 133 -17.99 -19.90 -11.79
CA ARG A 133 -17.62 -18.82 -12.71
C ARG A 133 -17.81 -17.45 -12.07
N SER A 134 -18.92 -17.27 -11.36
CA SER A 134 -19.19 -16.03 -10.60
C SER A 134 -18.18 -15.84 -9.47
N GLN A 135 -17.80 -16.93 -8.79
CA GLN A 135 -16.74 -16.90 -7.78
C GLN A 135 -15.39 -16.44 -8.38
N TYR A 136 -14.95 -17.08 -9.46
CA TYR A 136 -13.71 -16.71 -10.15
C TYR A 136 -13.72 -15.25 -10.65
N GLN A 137 -14.87 -14.79 -11.16
CA GLN A 137 -15.03 -13.42 -11.61
C GLN A 137 -14.94 -12.43 -10.45
N GLN A 138 -15.51 -12.77 -9.28
CA GLN A 138 -15.39 -11.96 -8.08
C GLN A 138 -13.93 -11.88 -7.59
N GLU A 139 -13.20 -12.98 -7.59
CA GLU A 139 -11.78 -12.99 -7.22
C GLU A 139 -10.98 -12.04 -8.10
N LYS A 140 -11.13 -12.10 -9.42
CA LYS A 140 -10.47 -11.19 -10.37
C LYS A 140 -10.80 -9.72 -10.12
N LEU A 141 -12.07 -9.40 -9.95
CA LEU A 141 -12.49 -8.03 -9.68
C LEU A 141 -12.00 -7.54 -8.31
N THR A 142 -11.84 -8.45 -7.34
CA THR A 142 -11.25 -8.12 -6.04
C THR A 142 -9.75 -7.78 -6.18
N GLU A 143 -9.01 -8.50 -7.01
CA GLU A 143 -7.62 -8.16 -7.33
C GLU A 143 -7.52 -6.79 -8.02
N GLU A 144 -8.41 -6.52 -9.00
CA GLU A 144 -8.47 -5.21 -9.67
C GLU A 144 -8.84 -4.08 -8.68
N PHE A 145 -9.74 -4.34 -7.73
CA PHE A 145 -10.09 -3.39 -6.68
C PHE A 145 -8.88 -3.05 -5.80
N PHE A 146 -8.13 -4.05 -5.32
CA PHE A 146 -6.90 -3.80 -4.55
C PHE A 146 -5.85 -3.06 -5.36
N ALA A 147 -5.72 -3.32 -6.66
CA ALA A 147 -4.85 -2.55 -7.54
C ALA A 147 -5.23 -1.05 -7.58
N GLN A 148 -6.54 -0.71 -7.48
CA GLN A 148 -6.96 0.69 -7.36
C GLN A 148 -6.70 1.28 -5.97
N ILE A 149 -6.86 0.50 -4.90
CA ILE A 149 -6.56 0.93 -3.53
C ILE A 149 -5.07 1.27 -3.39
N PHE A 150 -4.20 0.49 -4.02
CA PHE A 150 -2.75 0.68 -3.98
C PHE A 150 -2.18 1.49 -5.15
N ALA A 151 -3.02 2.10 -5.99
CA ALA A 151 -2.58 2.77 -7.22
C ALA A 151 -1.63 3.96 -6.99
N ASP A 152 -1.68 4.61 -5.81
CA ASP A 152 -0.74 5.66 -5.39
C ASP A 152 0.37 5.15 -4.48
N PHE A 153 0.25 3.89 -4.06
CA PHE A 153 1.27 3.25 -3.27
C PHE A 153 2.37 2.79 -4.22
N GLN A 154 3.42 3.56 -4.28
CA GLN A 154 4.70 3.04 -4.72
C GLN A 154 5.33 2.46 -3.45
N PRO A 155 5.44 1.12 -3.31
CA PRO A 155 6.31 0.61 -2.28
C PRO A 155 7.63 1.35 -2.48
N GLU A 156 8.15 1.99 -1.44
CA GLU A 156 9.58 2.25 -1.43
C GLU A 156 10.16 0.89 -1.79
N GLU A 157 10.86 0.81 -2.93
CA GLU A 157 11.53 -0.42 -3.31
C GLU A 157 12.55 -0.68 -2.22
N THR A 158 12.10 -1.31 -1.15
CA THR A 158 12.99 -1.87 -0.14
C THR A 158 13.63 -3.08 -0.81
N TYR A 159 14.56 -2.78 -1.69
CA TYR A 159 15.47 -3.78 -2.22
C TYR A 159 16.08 -4.51 -1.04
N ASN A 160 16.01 -5.83 -1.02
CA ASN A 160 16.80 -6.55 -0.07
C ASN A 160 18.29 -6.21 -0.32
N GLU A 161 19.12 -6.33 0.70
CA GLU A 161 20.54 -5.93 0.62
C GLU A 161 21.26 -6.52 -0.62
N SER A 162 20.89 -7.72 -1.06
CA SER A 162 21.45 -8.36 -2.25
C SER A 162 21.00 -7.67 -3.54
N GLN A 163 19.75 -7.24 -3.63
CA GLN A 163 19.22 -6.48 -4.76
C GLN A 163 19.86 -5.09 -4.84
N ILE A 164 19.95 -4.39 -3.70
CA ILE A 164 20.68 -3.11 -3.60
C ILE A 164 22.11 -3.28 -4.12
N MET A 165 22.79 -4.33 -3.69
CA MET A 165 24.16 -4.58 -4.12
C MET A 165 24.26 -4.82 -5.63
N ASN A 166 23.34 -5.58 -6.24
CA ASN A 166 23.32 -5.80 -7.67
C ASN A 166 23.10 -4.50 -8.45
N ILE A 167 22.12 -3.67 -8.05
CA ILE A 167 21.86 -2.35 -8.66
C ILE A 167 23.11 -1.47 -8.61
N LEU A 168 23.80 -1.43 -7.46
CA LEU A 168 25.03 -0.66 -7.31
C LEU A 168 26.16 -1.17 -8.20
N LEU A 169 26.30 -2.47 -8.37
CA LEU A 169 27.32 -3.07 -9.25
C LEU A 169 27.03 -2.78 -10.71
N ASP A 170 25.77 -2.91 -11.15
CA ASP A 170 25.34 -2.61 -12.52
C ASP A 170 25.52 -1.12 -12.81
N PHE A 171 25.13 -0.24 -11.87
CA PHE A 171 25.34 1.21 -12.01
C PHE A 171 26.83 1.59 -12.13
N ILE A 172 27.70 0.97 -11.34
CA ILE A 172 29.15 1.18 -11.47
C ILE A 172 29.66 0.69 -12.83
N ALA A 173 29.15 -0.46 -13.32
CA ALA A 173 29.56 -1.03 -14.62
C ALA A 173 29.12 -0.15 -15.79
N GLU A 174 28.00 0.54 -15.70
CA GLU A 174 27.50 1.45 -16.74
C GLU A 174 28.16 2.82 -16.70
N HIS A 175 28.50 3.32 -15.49
CA HIS A 175 28.98 4.69 -15.27
C HIS A 175 30.45 4.78 -14.78
N TYR A 176 31.22 3.71 -14.90
CA TYR A 176 32.59 3.65 -14.36
C TYR A 176 33.53 4.75 -14.86
N ALA A 177 33.28 5.28 -16.08
CA ALA A 177 34.08 6.36 -16.66
C ALA A 177 33.77 7.75 -16.07
N GLU A 178 32.65 7.89 -15.38
CA GLU A 178 32.19 9.15 -14.79
C GLU A 178 32.76 9.37 -13.39
N PRO A 179 32.78 10.63 -12.88
CA PRO A 179 33.22 10.92 -11.52
C PRO A 179 32.17 10.48 -10.49
N LEU A 180 32.07 9.18 -10.23
CA LEU A 180 31.17 8.62 -9.23
C LEU A 180 31.66 8.90 -7.82
N THR A 181 30.74 9.36 -6.95
CA THR A 181 30.96 9.56 -5.53
C THR A 181 30.15 8.55 -4.69
N LEU A 182 30.49 8.41 -3.42
CA LEU A 182 29.70 7.57 -2.51
C LEU A 182 28.25 8.08 -2.37
N ASP A 183 28.07 9.39 -2.37
CA ASP A 183 26.74 10.02 -2.27
C ASP A 183 25.91 9.74 -3.54
N ALA A 184 26.50 9.79 -4.74
CA ALA A 184 25.82 9.41 -5.98
C ALA A 184 25.38 7.94 -5.99
N LEU A 185 26.20 7.05 -5.46
CA LEU A 185 25.83 5.64 -5.29
C LEU A 185 24.68 5.46 -4.28
N ALA A 186 24.67 6.25 -3.21
CA ALA A 186 23.62 6.22 -2.20
C ALA A 186 22.29 6.75 -2.74
N GLU A 187 22.32 7.84 -3.51
CA GLU A 187 21.13 8.40 -4.20
C GLU A 187 20.51 7.40 -5.19
N GLN A 188 21.33 6.66 -5.93
CA GLN A 188 20.85 5.67 -6.91
C GLN A 188 19.96 4.58 -6.30
N VAL A 189 20.17 4.24 -5.05
CA VAL A 189 19.40 3.20 -4.33
C VAL A 189 18.55 3.76 -3.20
N ASN A 190 18.40 5.09 -3.13
CA ASN A 190 17.68 5.81 -2.07
C ASN A 190 18.11 5.39 -0.65
N GLU A 191 19.42 5.21 -0.45
CA GLU A 191 20.01 4.75 0.81
C GLU A 191 20.98 5.79 1.37
N LYS A 192 21.39 5.59 2.63
CA LYS A 192 22.44 6.42 3.24
C LYS A 192 23.84 5.95 2.80
N ALA A 193 24.75 6.88 2.56
CA ALA A 193 26.15 6.59 2.21
C ALA A 193 26.82 5.56 3.15
N GLY A 194 26.52 5.63 4.44
CA GLY A 194 27.00 4.65 5.44
C GLY A 194 26.46 3.24 5.21
N HIS A 195 25.21 3.08 4.77
CA HIS A 195 24.60 1.78 4.46
C HIS A 195 25.23 1.19 3.18
N VAL A 196 25.40 2.00 2.15
CA VAL A 196 26.11 1.58 0.93
C VAL A 196 27.54 1.09 1.25
N SER A 197 28.26 1.82 2.08
CA SER A 197 29.61 1.40 2.52
C SER A 197 29.58 0.07 3.28
N TYR A 198 28.60 -0.14 4.16
CA TYR A 198 28.38 -1.39 4.88
C TYR A 198 28.10 -2.55 3.92
N LEU A 199 27.23 -2.36 2.92
CA LEU A 199 26.88 -3.40 1.94
C LEU A 199 28.08 -3.81 1.10
N PHE A 200 28.88 -2.86 0.61
CA PHE A 200 30.10 -3.17 -0.13
C PHE A 200 31.09 -3.95 0.73
N TYR A 201 31.25 -3.57 1.99
CA TYR A 201 32.13 -4.31 2.89
C TYR A 201 31.61 -5.73 3.16
N LYS A 202 30.29 -5.88 3.39
CA LYS A 202 29.64 -7.17 3.65
C LYS A 202 29.73 -8.13 2.46
N TYR A 203 29.48 -7.65 1.25
CA TYR A 203 29.37 -8.51 0.06
C TYR A 203 30.65 -8.61 -0.77
N LYS A 204 31.51 -7.62 -0.73
CA LYS A 204 32.74 -7.54 -1.54
C LYS A 204 34.03 -7.39 -0.71
N ASN A 205 33.89 -7.17 0.59
CA ASN A 205 35.03 -6.94 1.53
C ASN A 205 35.95 -5.78 1.11
N ILE A 206 35.37 -4.74 0.49
CA ILE A 206 36.08 -3.56 -0.03
C ILE A 206 35.16 -2.32 0.10
N ARG A 207 35.73 -1.12 0.10
CA ARG A 207 34.96 0.12 0.07
C ARG A 207 34.44 0.40 -1.34
N PRO A 208 33.27 1.09 -1.50
CA PRO A 208 32.67 1.36 -2.81
C PRO A 208 33.61 2.03 -3.80
N ILE A 209 34.32 3.08 -3.35
CA ILE A 209 35.24 3.84 -4.21
C ILE A 209 36.50 3.03 -4.57
N ASP A 210 37.02 2.25 -3.65
CA ASP A 210 38.14 1.33 -3.93
C ASP A 210 37.74 0.23 -4.94
N TYR A 211 36.49 -0.26 -4.85
CA TYR A 211 35.92 -1.16 -5.84
C TYR A 211 35.87 -0.51 -7.24
N LEU A 212 35.38 0.74 -7.34
CA LEU A 212 35.35 1.49 -8.59
C LEU A 212 36.74 1.69 -9.19
N ILE A 213 37.76 2.02 -8.36
CA ILE A 213 39.15 2.15 -8.79
C ILE A 213 39.64 0.83 -9.36
N ASN A 214 39.45 -0.27 -8.64
CA ASN A 214 39.87 -1.61 -9.08
C ASN A 214 39.15 -2.00 -10.39
N TYR A 215 37.86 -1.71 -10.51
CA TYR A 215 37.08 -1.98 -11.73
C TYR A 215 37.66 -1.24 -12.93
N ARG A 216 37.98 0.04 -12.78
CA ARG A 216 38.67 0.84 -13.82
C ARG A 216 40.01 0.25 -14.21
N CYS A 217 40.83 -0.13 -13.23
CA CYS A 217 42.17 -0.73 -13.47
C CYS A 217 42.05 -2.04 -14.27
N LEU A 218 41.10 -2.90 -13.95
CA LEU A 218 40.87 -4.16 -14.67
C LEU A 218 40.52 -3.93 -16.14
N LEU A 219 39.69 -2.93 -16.44
CA LEU A 219 39.29 -2.60 -17.82
C LEU A 219 40.45 -2.03 -18.63
N TYR A 220 41.34 -1.24 -18.00
CA TYR A 220 42.52 -0.71 -18.68
C TYR A 220 43.63 -1.76 -18.93
N THR A 221 43.61 -2.84 -18.18
CA THR A 221 44.64 -3.91 -18.28
C THR A 221 44.17 -5.13 -19.09
N SER A 222 42.90 -5.18 -19.50
CA SER A 222 42.41 -6.25 -20.37
C SER A 222 42.85 -5.99 -21.81
N PRO A 223 43.66 -6.86 -22.42
CA PRO A 223 44.05 -6.74 -23.84
C PRO A 223 42.80 -6.91 -24.72
N SER A 224 42.64 -6.02 -25.68
CA SER A 224 41.66 -6.05 -26.77
C SER A 224 41.80 -7.25 -27.64
#